data_01d3eb847be5479f4ef578c0ebb9aedc
#
_entry.id   01d3eb847be5479f4ef578c0ebb9aedc
#
_cell.length_a   1.000
_cell.length_b   1.000
_cell.length_c   1.000
_cell.angle_alpha   90.00
_cell.angle_beta   90.00
_cell.angle_gamma   90.00
#
_symmetry.space_group_name_H-M   'P 1'
#
loop_
_entity.id
_entity.type
_entity.pdbx_description
1 polymer ?
#
loop_
_entity_poly.entity_id
_entity_poly.type
_entity_poly.pdbx_seq_one_letter_code
_entity_poly.pdbx_strand_id
1 'polypeptide(L)'
;MNYLLDLILIPMQVIIVIYTVYYFVLAVIGMWRSRVHKNYTPKNSFAIVVCAHNEEAVVGELVKNLRSLDYPDDLYDIFVVADNCTDKTAEVASAAGANVHERFNKEEVGKGYAMGWMFDRVEKMDRKYDAFLIFDADNLVHPQFMLEMNDHLEKGESVIQG
;
A
#
# COMPACT_ATOMS: atom_id res chain seq x y z
N MET A 1 19.63 -15.24 -48.86
CA MET A 1 18.88 -14.33 -48.01
C MET A 1 17.86 -15.16 -47.29
N ASN A 2 17.85 -15.11 -45.96
CA ASN A 2 17.32 -16.19 -45.10
C ASN A 2 15.79 -16.13 -44.91
N TYR A 3 15.02 -16.63 -45.85
CA TYR A 3 13.54 -16.71 -45.74
C TYR A 3 13.05 -17.38 -44.44
N LEU A 4 13.82 -18.30 -43.87
CA LEU A 4 13.54 -18.93 -42.58
C LEU A 4 13.65 -17.94 -41.40
N LEU A 5 14.58 -16.99 -41.48
CA LEU A 5 14.76 -15.95 -40.47
C LEU A 5 13.63 -14.92 -40.53
N ASP A 6 13.24 -14.52 -41.75
CA ASP A 6 12.15 -13.58 -41.98
C ASP A 6 10.79 -14.15 -41.54
N LEU A 7 10.60 -15.46 -41.69
CA LEU A 7 9.37 -16.18 -41.26
C LEU A 7 9.17 -16.11 -39.73
N ILE A 8 10.24 -15.97 -38.95
CA ILE A 8 10.17 -15.85 -37.50
C ILE A 8 10.18 -14.36 -37.07
N LEU A 9 11.02 -13.55 -37.69
CA LEU A 9 11.19 -12.15 -37.29
C LEU A 9 9.99 -11.28 -37.62
N ILE A 10 9.33 -11.50 -38.75
CA ILE A 10 8.17 -10.69 -39.14
C ILE A 10 6.99 -10.86 -38.17
N PRO A 11 6.54 -12.09 -37.80
CA PRO A 11 5.50 -12.25 -36.81
C PRO A 11 5.87 -11.67 -35.44
N MET A 12 7.15 -11.81 -35.01
CA MET A 12 7.61 -11.26 -33.77
C MET A 12 7.57 -9.72 -33.76
N GLN A 13 7.97 -9.09 -34.87
CA GLN A 13 7.85 -7.62 -35.02
C GLN A 13 6.40 -7.16 -34.98
N VAL A 14 5.49 -7.86 -35.67
CA VAL A 14 4.05 -7.54 -35.65
C VAL A 14 3.49 -7.59 -34.23
N ILE A 15 3.83 -8.64 -33.46
CA ILE A 15 3.42 -8.76 -32.06
C ILE A 15 3.95 -7.56 -31.23
N ILE A 16 5.22 -7.24 -31.35
CA ILE A 16 5.83 -6.10 -30.63
C ILE A 16 5.12 -4.79 -30.97
N VAL A 17 4.84 -4.55 -32.26
CA VAL A 17 4.13 -3.34 -32.70
C VAL A 17 2.72 -3.27 -32.09
N ILE A 18 1.97 -4.38 -32.09
CA ILE A 18 0.64 -4.44 -31.49
C ILE A 18 0.70 -4.09 -29.99
N TYR A 19 1.62 -4.69 -29.25
CA TYR A 19 1.79 -4.37 -27.82
C TYR A 19 2.20 -2.92 -27.59
N THR A 20 3.11 -2.38 -28.41
CA THR A 20 3.55 -1.00 -28.30
C THR A 20 2.39 -0.02 -28.53
N VAL A 21 1.58 -0.24 -29.58
CA VAL A 21 0.40 0.57 -29.86
C VAL A 21 -0.63 0.46 -28.73
N TYR A 22 -0.87 -0.74 -28.22
CA TYR A 22 -1.78 -0.97 -27.10
C TYR A 22 -1.37 -0.16 -25.85
N TYR A 23 -0.13 -0.29 -25.41
CA TYR A 23 0.35 0.47 -24.25
C TYR A 23 0.42 1.98 -24.49
N PHE A 24 0.75 2.40 -25.71
CA PHE A 24 0.71 3.82 -26.09
C PHE A 24 -0.72 4.40 -25.96
N VAL A 25 -1.71 3.70 -26.46
CA VAL A 25 -3.12 4.12 -26.34
C VAL A 25 -3.55 4.18 -24.87
N LEU A 26 -3.18 3.19 -24.06
CA LEU A 26 -3.47 3.21 -22.61
C LEU A 26 -2.79 4.40 -21.92
N ALA A 27 -1.55 4.70 -22.26
CA ALA A 27 -0.84 5.85 -21.70
C ALA A 27 -1.53 7.17 -22.05
N VAL A 28 -1.94 7.35 -23.31
CA VAL A 28 -2.67 8.56 -23.76
C VAL A 28 -4.02 8.70 -23.04
N ILE A 29 -4.78 7.59 -22.90
CA ILE A 29 -6.05 7.60 -22.14
C ILE A 29 -5.80 7.93 -20.66
N GLY A 30 -4.73 7.38 -20.06
CA GLY A 30 -4.34 7.67 -18.68
C GLY A 30 -4.00 9.16 -18.46
N MET A 31 -3.34 9.80 -19.43
CA MET A 31 -3.03 11.24 -19.37
C MET A 31 -4.29 12.12 -19.45
N TRP A 32 -5.32 11.69 -20.18
CA TRP A 32 -6.58 12.43 -20.32
C TRP A 32 -7.53 12.25 -19.13
N ARG A 33 -7.27 11.27 -18.27
CA ARG A 33 -8.08 11.07 -17.07
C ARG A 33 -7.72 12.15 -16.05
N SER A 34 -8.32 13.32 -16.21
CA SER A 34 -8.21 14.44 -15.28
C SER A 34 -8.67 13.99 -13.90
N ARG A 35 -7.78 13.99 -12.92
CA ARG A 35 -8.12 13.75 -11.52
C ARG A 35 -8.93 14.94 -11.04
N VAL A 36 -10.25 14.82 -11.04
CA VAL A 36 -11.11 15.81 -10.40
C VAL A 36 -11.05 15.54 -8.90
N HIS A 37 -10.15 16.23 -8.21
CA HIS A 37 -10.16 16.24 -6.76
C HIS A 37 -11.40 17.02 -6.30
N LYS A 38 -12.35 16.33 -5.70
CA LYS A 38 -13.31 16.96 -4.82
C LYS A 38 -12.65 16.92 -3.43
N ASN A 39 -12.25 18.06 -2.92
CA ASN A 39 -11.70 18.15 -1.58
C ASN A 39 -12.82 17.92 -0.56
N TYR A 40 -13.03 16.69 -0.16
CA TYR A 40 -13.89 16.38 0.96
C TYR A 40 -13.16 16.72 2.26
N THR A 41 -13.92 17.20 3.24
CA THR A 41 -13.38 17.39 4.58
C THR A 41 -12.98 16.03 5.16
N PRO A 42 -11.77 15.88 5.74
CA PRO A 42 -11.36 14.67 6.41
C PRO A 42 -12.37 14.29 7.51
N LYS A 43 -12.91 13.08 7.44
CA LYS A 43 -13.85 12.57 8.43
C LYS A 43 -13.78 11.05 8.63
N ASN A 44 -13.30 10.33 7.62
CA ASN A 44 -13.18 8.88 7.70
C ASN A 44 -11.96 8.48 8.53
N SER A 45 -12.13 7.45 9.33
CA SER A 45 -11.08 6.92 10.18
C SER A 45 -10.37 5.74 9.53
N PHE A 46 -9.04 5.69 9.66
CA PHE A 46 -8.21 4.69 9.00
C PHE A 46 -7.38 3.88 10.00
N ALA A 47 -7.35 2.55 9.80
CA ALA A 47 -6.34 1.69 10.39
C ALA A 47 -5.24 1.43 9.36
N ILE A 48 -4.06 2.01 9.58
CA ILE A 48 -2.89 1.76 8.76
C ILE A 48 -2.21 0.50 9.27
N VAL A 49 -2.02 -0.52 8.42
CA VAL A 49 -1.38 -1.80 8.77
C VAL A 49 -0.11 -1.97 7.95
N VAL A 50 1.00 -2.13 8.65
CA VAL A 50 2.32 -2.41 8.09
C VAL A 50 2.78 -3.76 8.59
N CYS A 51 3.05 -4.73 7.68
CA CYS A 51 3.66 -6.00 8.06
C CYS A 51 5.15 -5.93 7.78
N ALA A 52 5.96 -6.16 8.82
CA ALA A 52 7.41 -6.09 8.76
C ALA A 52 8.04 -7.41 9.25
N HIS A 53 9.07 -7.88 8.55
CA HIS A 53 9.87 -9.02 8.93
C HIS A 53 11.35 -8.71 8.78
N ASN A 54 12.04 -8.45 9.90
CA ASN A 54 13.44 -8.03 9.95
C ASN A 54 13.71 -6.76 9.10
N GLU A 55 12.93 -5.72 9.36
CA GLU A 55 12.93 -4.44 8.63
C GLU A 55 13.40 -3.27 9.53
N GLU A 56 14.28 -3.53 10.52
CA GLU A 56 14.76 -2.51 11.46
C GLU A 56 15.37 -1.27 10.78
N ALA A 57 15.93 -1.45 9.58
CA ALA A 57 16.60 -0.38 8.84
C ALA A 57 15.62 0.64 8.22
N VAL A 58 14.39 0.26 7.94
CA VAL A 58 13.45 1.06 7.13
C VAL A 58 12.14 1.38 7.84
N VAL A 59 11.63 0.51 8.70
CA VAL A 59 10.32 0.64 9.34
C VAL A 59 10.16 1.94 10.11
N GLY A 60 11.21 2.43 10.76
CA GLY A 60 11.17 3.68 11.52
C GLY A 60 10.93 4.90 10.64
N GLU A 61 11.54 4.94 9.46
CA GLU A 61 11.34 6.05 8.50
C GLU A 61 9.95 6.02 7.88
N LEU A 62 9.41 4.84 7.57
CA LEU A 62 8.02 4.72 7.14
C LEU A 62 7.05 5.24 8.23
N VAL A 63 7.20 4.81 9.48
CA VAL A 63 6.31 5.25 10.57
C VAL A 63 6.37 6.77 10.76
N LYS A 64 7.55 7.38 10.71
CA LYS A 64 7.69 8.86 10.76
C LYS A 64 7.02 9.53 9.56
N ASN A 65 7.18 8.99 8.36
CA ASN A 65 6.52 9.49 7.17
C ASN A 65 4.99 9.39 7.29
N LEU A 66 4.44 8.27 7.77
CA LEU A 66 3.01 8.10 8.02
C LEU A 66 2.47 9.06 9.09
N ARG A 67 3.28 9.42 10.10
CA ARG A 67 2.93 10.42 11.11
C ARG A 67 2.96 11.85 10.59
N SER A 68 3.60 12.10 9.45
CA SER A 68 3.70 13.43 8.83
C SER A 68 2.69 13.66 7.71
N LEU A 69 1.71 12.78 7.51
CA LEU A 69 0.69 12.93 6.48
C LEU A 69 -0.27 14.08 6.79
N ASP A 70 -0.76 14.75 5.74
CA ASP A 70 -1.73 15.85 5.84
C ASP A 70 -3.13 15.30 6.18
N TYR A 71 -3.29 14.70 7.36
CA TYR A 71 -4.56 14.14 7.84
C TYR A 71 -4.67 14.28 9.35
N PRO A 72 -5.87 14.51 9.93
CA PRO A 72 -6.02 14.65 11.38
C PRO A 72 -5.55 13.42 12.15
N ASP A 73 -4.66 13.63 13.13
CA ASP A 73 -4.03 12.56 13.92
C ASP A 73 -5.02 11.70 14.70
N ASP A 74 -6.18 12.24 15.03
CA ASP A 74 -7.25 11.55 15.74
C ASP A 74 -8.10 10.65 14.82
N LEU A 75 -7.93 10.75 13.50
CA LEU A 75 -8.67 9.96 12.53
C LEU A 75 -7.88 8.74 12.01
N TYR A 76 -6.68 8.47 12.49
CA TYR A 76 -5.96 7.26 12.10
C TYR A 76 -5.06 6.71 13.19
N ASP A 77 -4.78 5.41 13.09
CA ASP A 77 -3.77 4.72 13.89
C ASP A 77 -2.85 3.91 12.98
N ILE A 78 -1.57 3.83 13.39
CA ILE A 78 -0.56 3.06 12.67
C ILE A 78 -0.28 1.80 13.48
N PHE A 79 -0.57 0.64 12.88
CA PHE A 79 -0.31 -0.69 13.42
C PHE A 79 0.86 -1.32 12.66
N VAL A 80 1.91 -1.69 13.36
CA VAL A 80 3.03 -2.45 12.80
C VAL A 80 2.98 -3.87 13.33
N VAL A 81 2.90 -4.85 12.45
CA VAL A 81 3.03 -6.26 12.79
C VAL A 81 4.47 -6.67 12.57
N ALA A 82 5.22 -6.86 13.66
CA ALA A 82 6.56 -7.44 13.62
C ALA A 82 6.41 -8.98 13.58
N ASP A 83 6.35 -9.53 12.34
CA ASP A 83 6.07 -10.96 12.11
C ASP A 83 7.34 -11.79 12.11
N ASN A 84 7.50 -12.64 13.11
CA ASN A 84 8.66 -13.52 13.29
C ASN A 84 10.01 -12.78 13.20
N CYS A 85 10.08 -11.54 13.68
CA CYS A 85 11.31 -10.76 13.71
C CYS A 85 12.33 -11.31 14.70
N THR A 86 13.60 -11.20 14.34
CA THR A 86 14.76 -11.55 15.15
C THR A 86 15.68 -10.37 15.41
N ASP A 87 15.41 -9.23 14.77
CA ASP A 87 16.09 -7.95 14.88
C ASP A 87 15.30 -6.95 15.74
N LYS A 88 15.64 -5.67 15.66
CA LYS A 88 15.01 -4.60 16.44
C LYS A 88 13.81 -3.93 15.73
N THR A 89 13.20 -4.60 14.74
CA THR A 89 12.06 -4.04 13.99
C THR A 89 10.95 -3.52 14.92
N ALA A 90 10.54 -4.31 15.93
CA ALA A 90 9.49 -3.93 16.87
C ALA A 90 9.87 -2.70 17.71
N GLU A 91 11.11 -2.68 18.23
CA GLU A 91 11.64 -1.56 19.00
C GLU A 91 11.68 -0.26 18.20
N VAL A 92 12.20 -0.32 16.97
CA VAL A 92 12.34 0.83 16.07
C VAL A 92 10.98 1.39 15.66
N ALA A 93 10.03 0.53 15.32
CA ALA A 93 8.67 0.94 14.96
C ALA A 93 7.94 1.60 16.15
N SER A 94 8.07 1.03 17.34
CA SER A 94 7.48 1.59 18.57
C SER A 94 8.09 2.94 18.93
N ALA A 95 9.41 3.08 18.84
CA ALA A 95 10.11 4.36 19.09
C ALA A 95 9.70 5.45 18.08
N ALA A 96 9.32 5.07 16.86
CA ALA A 96 8.80 5.99 15.85
C ALA A 96 7.31 6.37 16.05
N GLY A 97 6.60 5.73 17.00
CA GLY A 97 5.23 6.09 17.39
C GLY A 97 4.14 5.18 16.80
N ALA A 98 4.46 3.97 16.35
CA ALA A 98 3.47 3.00 15.92
C ALA A 98 2.93 2.16 17.10
N ASN A 99 1.70 1.66 16.94
CA ASN A 99 1.14 0.59 17.76
C ASN A 99 1.71 -0.75 17.27
N VAL A 100 2.71 -1.28 17.97
CA VAL A 100 3.43 -2.47 17.52
C VAL A 100 2.82 -3.73 18.12
N HIS A 101 2.66 -4.74 17.28
CA HIS A 101 2.21 -6.06 17.64
C HIS A 101 3.21 -7.10 17.13
N GLU A 102 3.86 -7.79 18.05
CA GLU A 102 4.75 -8.91 17.71
C GLU A 102 3.94 -10.18 17.49
N ARG A 103 4.22 -10.88 16.41
CA ARG A 103 3.62 -12.16 16.07
C ARG A 103 4.71 -13.20 15.84
N PHE A 104 4.61 -14.30 16.54
CA PHE A 104 5.52 -15.45 16.41
C PHE A 104 4.69 -16.67 16.02
N ASN A 105 4.69 -17.03 14.74
CA ASN A 105 4.01 -18.22 14.24
C ASN A 105 4.84 -18.84 13.12
N LYS A 106 5.32 -20.08 13.33
CA LYS A 106 6.16 -20.79 12.37
C LYS A 106 5.36 -21.63 11.37
N GLU A 107 4.07 -21.83 11.61
CA GLU A 107 3.19 -22.63 10.76
C GLU A 107 2.53 -21.75 9.69
N GLU A 108 2.09 -20.56 10.08
CA GLU A 108 1.44 -19.58 9.20
C GLU A 108 2.40 -18.42 8.92
N VAL A 109 3.38 -18.65 8.07
CA VAL A 109 4.40 -17.66 7.72
C VAL A 109 3.98 -16.85 6.51
N GLY A 110 4.22 -15.52 6.56
CA GLY A 110 4.05 -14.62 5.43
C GLY A 110 3.04 -13.50 5.65
N LYS A 111 3.17 -12.46 4.81
CA LYS A 111 2.45 -11.20 4.90
C LYS A 111 0.93 -11.38 4.99
N GLY A 112 0.35 -12.29 4.20
CA GLY A 112 -1.10 -12.52 4.20
C GLY A 112 -1.63 -13.00 5.55
N TYR A 113 -0.92 -13.91 6.22
CA TYR A 113 -1.28 -14.39 7.55
C TYR A 113 -1.10 -13.30 8.61
N ALA A 114 -0.01 -12.54 8.54
CA ALA A 114 0.24 -11.42 9.44
C ALA A 114 -0.83 -10.34 9.33
N MET A 115 -1.24 -9.98 8.10
CA MET A 115 -2.35 -9.06 7.85
C MET A 115 -3.67 -9.56 8.41
N GLY A 116 -4.08 -10.79 8.07
CA GLY A 116 -5.32 -11.40 8.55
C GLY A 116 -5.38 -11.40 10.08
N TRP A 117 -4.27 -11.81 10.72
CA TRP A 117 -4.14 -11.81 12.17
C TRP A 117 -4.29 -10.39 12.77
N MET A 118 -3.79 -9.34 12.08
CA MET A 118 -3.95 -7.96 12.56
C MET A 118 -5.36 -7.44 12.34
N PHE A 119 -5.99 -7.73 11.21
CA PHE A 119 -7.37 -7.33 10.94
C PHE A 119 -8.32 -7.88 12.01
N ASP A 120 -8.21 -9.18 12.35
CA ASP A 120 -8.99 -9.80 13.42
C ASP A 120 -8.81 -9.10 14.78
N ARG A 121 -7.65 -8.53 15.04
CA ARG A 121 -7.36 -7.82 16.28
C ARG A 121 -7.97 -6.41 16.26
N VAL A 122 -7.80 -5.69 15.15
CA VAL A 122 -8.36 -4.33 14.99
C VAL A 122 -9.88 -4.38 15.04
N GLU A 123 -10.52 -5.38 14.43
CA GLU A 123 -11.98 -5.54 14.48
C GLU A 123 -12.52 -5.76 15.91
N LYS A 124 -11.72 -6.33 16.79
CA LYS A 124 -12.08 -6.58 18.21
C LYS A 124 -11.77 -5.39 19.12
N MET A 125 -11.11 -4.34 18.62
CA MET A 125 -10.87 -3.12 19.39
C MET A 125 -12.16 -2.31 19.57
N ASP A 126 -12.20 -1.51 20.62
CA ASP A 126 -13.33 -0.60 20.88
C ASP A 126 -13.44 0.46 19.78
N ARG A 127 -12.28 0.99 19.33
CA ARG A 127 -12.21 1.93 18.21
C ARG A 127 -12.49 1.20 16.90
N LYS A 128 -13.42 1.75 16.12
CA LYS A 128 -13.75 1.26 14.77
C LYS A 128 -13.15 2.18 13.73
N TYR A 129 -12.82 1.62 12.59
CA TYR A 129 -12.24 2.33 11.45
C TYR A 129 -13.10 2.12 10.22
N ASP A 130 -13.18 3.14 9.38
CA ASP A 130 -13.98 3.12 8.15
C ASP A 130 -13.26 2.35 7.03
N ALA A 131 -11.93 2.33 7.06
CA ALA A 131 -11.12 1.56 6.11
C ALA A 131 -9.75 1.15 6.66
N PHE A 132 -9.16 0.13 6.02
CA PHE A 132 -7.78 -0.29 6.23
C PHE A 132 -6.89 0.25 5.11
N LEU A 133 -5.73 0.77 5.46
CA LEU A 133 -4.64 1.12 4.54
C LEU A 133 -3.47 0.17 4.77
N ILE A 134 -2.93 -0.42 3.71
CA ILE A 134 -1.87 -1.42 3.81
C ILE A 134 -0.63 -0.91 3.09
N PHE A 135 0.50 -0.88 3.80
CA PHE A 135 1.80 -0.50 3.26
C PHE A 135 2.85 -1.59 3.48
N ASP A 136 3.83 -1.63 2.60
CA ASP A 136 5.08 -2.35 2.82
C ASP A 136 6.03 -1.50 3.65
N ALA A 137 6.91 -2.12 4.44
CA ALA A 137 7.77 -1.41 5.38
C ALA A 137 8.82 -0.48 4.73
N ASP A 138 9.06 -0.64 3.42
CA ASP A 138 9.98 0.14 2.60
C ASP A 138 9.30 1.24 1.76
N ASN A 139 7.99 1.44 1.91
CA ASN A 139 7.26 2.46 1.16
C ASN A 139 7.54 3.88 1.70
N LEU A 140 7.35 4.87 0.82
CA LEU A 140 7.22 6.28 1.18
C LEU A 140 5.90 6.80 0.63
N VAL A 141 5.12 7.45 1.49
CA VAL A 141 3.75 7.86 1.20
C VAL A 141 3.70 9.37 0.99
N HIS A 142 3.02 9.81 -0.07
CA HIS A 142 2.84 11.23 -0.33
C HIS A 142 1.98 11.90 0.77
N PRO A 143 2.30 13.12 1.23
CA PRO A 143 1.59 13.76 2.33
C PRO A 143 0.06 13.81 2.16
N GLN A 144 -0.44 13.98 0.95
CA GLN A 144 -1.88 14.08 0.66
C GLN A 144 -2.57 12.73 0.39
N PHE A 145 -1.86 11.61 0.55
CA PHE A 145 -2.41 10.28 0.22
C PHE A 145 -3.72 9.99 0.97
N MET A 146 -3.77 10.26 2.27
CA MET A 146 -4.97 9.99 3.07
C MET A 146 -6.15 10.89 2.71
N LEU A 147 -5.91 12.13 2.28
CA LEU A 147 -6.96 13.00 1.75
C LEU A 147 -7.58 12.40 0.49
N GLU A 148 -6.75 11.87 -0.42
CA GLU A 148 -7.25 11.18 -1.61
C GLU A 148 -8.04 9.92 -1.25
N MET A 149 -7.57 9.11 -0.31
CA MET A 149 -8.29 7.93 0.16
C MET A 149 -9.64 8.29 0.79
N ASN A 150 -9.69 9.35 1.59
CA ASN A 150 -10.94 9.88 2.13
C ASN A 150 -11.92 10.27 1.02
N ASP A 151 -11.44 10.95 -0.03
CA ASP A 151 -12.26 11.35 -1.18
C ASP A 151 -12.83 10.15 -1.94
N HIS A 152 -12.04 9.11 -2.10
CA HIS A 152 -12.47 7.86 -2.75
C HIS A 152 -13.51 7.12 -1.91
N LEU A 153 -13.31 7.06 -0.60
CA LEU A 153 -14.25 6.43 0.32
C LEU A 153 -15.60 7.17 0.32
N GLU A 154 -15.59 8.51 0.30
CA GLU A 154 -16.79 9.35 0.19
C GLU A 154 -17.56 9.16 -1.15
N LYS A 155 -16.89 8.71 -2.19
CA LYS A 155 -17.52 8.32 -3.46
C LYS A 155 -18.13 6.92 -3.43
N GLY A 156 -17.94 6.18 -2.32
CA GLY A 156 -18.44 4.82 -2.14
C GLY A 156 -17.53 3.75 -2.76
N GLU A 157 -16.26 4.07 -3.04
CA GLU A 157 -15.30 3.09 -3.53
C GLU A 157 -14.83 2.23 -2.35
N SER A 158 -14.91 0.90 -2.49
CA SER A 158 -14.61 -0.04 -1.40
C SER A 158 -13.23 -0.69 -1.50
N VAL A 159 -12.58 -0.65 -2.66
CA VAL A 159 -11.23 -1.15 -2.89
C VAL A 159 -10.49 -0.17 -3.79
N ILE A 160 -9.36 0.35 -3.30
CA ILE A 160 -8.58 1.37 -3.98
C ILE A 160 -7.12 0.90 -3.99
N GLN A 161 -6.46 1.04 -5.13
CA GLN A 161 -5.03 0.81 -5.27
C GLN A 161 -4.36 2.14 -5.69
N GLY A 162 -3.37 2.56 -4.90
CA GLY A 162 -2.56 3.75 -5.15
C GLY A 162 -1.22 3.43 -5.79
#